data_936223331ca483960f81eac996ec8fdc
#
_entry.id   936223331ca483960f81eac996ec8fdc
#
_cell.length_a   1.000
_cell.length_b   1.000
_cell.length_c   1.000
_cell.angle_alpha   90.00
_cell.angle_beta   90.00
_cell.angle_gamma   90.00
#
_symmetry.space_group_name_H-M   'P 1'
#
loop_
_entity.id
_entity.type
_entity.pdbx_description
1 polymer ?
#
loop_
_entity_poly.entity_id
_entity_poly.type
_entity_poly.pdbx_seq_one_letter_code
_entity_poly.pdbx_strand_id
1 'polypeptide(L)' 'MIYPESLEKLINYYKKLPGIGEKNAERLALATLNFKEEDLDKFSESLKNIKKIHKCSICGHLTENEICN' A
#
# COMPACT_ATOMS: atom_id res chain seq x y z
N MET A 1 17.47 -5.90 -15.31
CA MET A 1 17.94 -4.55 -14.90
C MET A 1 18.07 -4.51 -13.38
N ILE A 2 19.15 -3.93 -12.89
CA ILE A 2 19.41 -3.83 -11.46
C ILE A 2 18.96 -2.46 -10.97
N TYR A 3 18.05 -2.44 -10.02
CA TYR A 3 17.59 -1.20 -9.39
C TYR A 3 18.27 -1.01 -8.04
N PRO A 4 18.31 0.23 -7.54
CA PRO A 4 18.75 0.46 -6.17
C PRO A 4 17.93 -0.37 -5.18
N GLU A 5 18.54 -0.72 -4.05
CA GLU A 5 17.93 -1.59 -3.06
C GLU A 5 16.54 -1.13 -2.61
N SER A 6 16.38 0.17 -2.37
CA SER A 6 15.09 0.71 -1.93
C SER A 6 14.00 0.47 -2.95
N LEU A 7 14.33 0.62 -4.23
CA LEU A 7 13.37 0.39 -5.30
C LEU A 7 13.04 -1.08 -5.44
N GLU A 8 14.04 -1.95 -5.35
CA GLU A 8 13.82 -3.39 -5.43
C GLU A 8 12.91 -3.88 -4.31
N LYS A 9 13.09 -3.36 -3.10
CA LYS A 9 12.23 -3.70 -1.97
C LYS A 9 10.79 -3.29 -2.25
N LEU A 10 10.60 -2.09 -2.80
CA LEU A 10 9.26 -1.61 -3.13
C LEU A 10 8.61 -2.47 -4.19
N ILE A 11 9.36 -2.84 -5.23
CA ILE A 11 8.86 -3.73 -6.28
C ILE A 11 8.41 -5.05 -5.67
N ASN A 12 9.20 -5.62 -4.77
CA ASN A 12 8.87 -6.88 -4.12
C ASN A 12 7.60 -6.78 -3.28
N TYR A 13 7.36 -5.66 -2.63
CA TYR A 13 6.11 -5.47 -1.88
C TYR A 13 4.91 -5.40 -2.82
N TYR A 14 5.03 -4.72 -3.95
CA TYR A 14 3.96 -4.68 -4.93
C TYR A 14 3.66 -6.07 -5.49
N LYS A 15 4.69 -6.90 -5.65
CA LYS A 15 4.51 -8.27 -6.14
C LYS A 15 3.72 -9.16 -5.18
N LYS A 16 3.65 -8.78 -3.91
CA LYS A 16 2.85 -9.53 -2.94
C LYS A 16 1.35 -9.35 -3.13
N LEU A 17 0.95 -8.32 -3.87
CA LEU A 17 -0.46 -8.07 -4.14
C LEU A 17 -0.97 -9.07 -5.17
N PRO A 18 -2.18 -9.63 -4.95
CA PRO A 18 -2.73 -10.59 -5.90
C PRO A 18 -2.94 -9.95 -7.27
N GLY A 19 -2.60 -10.69 -8.31
CA GLY A 19 -2.74 -10.22 -9.68
C GLY A 19 -1.65 -9.29 -10.17
N ILE A 20 -0.66 -8.96 -9.35
CA ILE A 20 0.43 -8.08 -9.75
C ILE A 20 1.65 -8.92 -10.11
N GLY A 21 1.98 -8.95 -11.42
CA GLY A 21 3.18 -9.60 -11.90
C GLY A 21 4.39 -8.67 -11.81
N GLU A 22 5.55 -9.20 -12.22
CA GLU A 22 6.79 -8.46 -12.09
C GLU A 22 6.80 -7.14 -12.85
N LYS A 23 6.34 -7.15 -14.11
CA LYS A 23 6.32 -5.91 -14.91
C LYS A 23 5.41 -4.85 -14.32
N ASN A 24 4.22 -5.25 -13.86
CA ASN A 24 3.30 -4.31 -13.25
C ASN A 24 3.83 -3.79 -11.92
N ALA A 25 4.50 -4.65 -11.15
CA ALA A 25 5.13 -4.22 -9.89
C ALA A 25 6.20 -3.16 -10.16
N GLU A 26 7.01 -3.35 -11.20
CA GLU A 26 8.02 -2.38 -11.59
C GLU A 26 7.37 -1.04 -11.97
N ARG A 27 6.31 -1.10 -12.77
CA ARG A 27 5.59 0.11 -13.18
C ARG A 27 5.01 0.87 -12.00
N LEU A 28 4.42 0.13 -11.07
CA LEU A 28 3.83 0.73 -9.87
C LEU A 28 4.91 1.37 -9.00
N ALA A 29 6.03 0.69 -8.82
CA ALA A 29 7.13 1.22 -8.04
C ALA A 29 7.72 2.48 -8.67
N LEU A 30 7.91 2.47 -9.98
CA LEU A 30 8.44 3.62 -10.69
C LEU A 30 7.45 4.81 -10.66
N ALA A 31 6.16 4.52 -10.75
CA ALA A 31 5.14 5.55 -10.60
C ALA A 31 5.18 6.16 -9.20
N THR A 32 5.35 5.31 -8.18
CA THR A 32 5.46 5.77 -6.81
C THR A 32 6.70 6.65 -6.60
N LEU A 33 7.80 6.31 -7.28
CA LEU A 33 9.03 7.10 -7.22
C LEU A 33 8.80 8.54 -7.69
N ASN A 34 7.86 8.74 -8.62
CA ASN A 34 7.56 10.05 -9.16
C ASN A 34 6.60 10.87 -8.29
N PHE A 35 6.12 10.32 -7.21
CA PHE A 35 5.28 11.06 -6.27
C PHE A 35 6.09 12.17 -5.63
N LYS A 36 5.42 13.26 -5.28
CA LYS A 36 6.03 14.30 -4.47
C LYS A 36 6.26 13.76 -3.07
N GLU A 37 7.27 14.28 -2.40
CA GLU A 37 7.62 13.83 -1.05
C GLU A 37 6.43 13.92 -0.10
N GLU A 38 5.63 14.98 -0.20
CA GLU A 38 4.43 15.14 0.59
C GLU A 38 3.42 14.00 0.36
N ASP A 39 3.24 13.62 -0.90
CA ASP A 39 2.33 12.53 -1.24
C ASP A 39 2.85 11.18 -0.75
N LEU A 40 4.17 10.98 -0.80
CA LEU A 40 4.76 9.75 -0.28
C LEU A 40 4.55 9.63 1.23
N ASP A 41 4.69 10.74 1.95
CA ASP A 41 4.48 10.74 3.40
C ASP A 41 3.04 10.34 3.72
N LYS A 42 2.07 10.92 3.02
CA LYS A 42 0.67 10.60 3.22
C LYS A 42 0.35 9.16 2.82
N PHE A 43 0.94 8.70 1.73
CA PHE A 43 0.75 7.35 1.26
C PHE A 43 1.29 6.33 2.26
N SER A 44 2.51 6.56 2.74
CA SER A 44 3.11 5.64 3.72
C SER A 44 2.32 5.62 5.03
N GLU A 45 1.82 6.78 5.47
CA GLU A 45 0.98 6.85 6.65
C GLU A 45 -0.32 6.09 6.46
N SER A 46 -0.94 6.22 5.28
CA SER A 46 -2.15 5.46 4.94
C SER A 46 -1.90 3.97 5.01
N LEU A 47 -0.76 3.51 4.51
CA LEU A 47 -0.40 2.10 4.57
C LEU A 47 -0.25 1.61 6.00
N LYS A 48 0.37 2.41 6.86
CA LYS A 48 0.54 2.05 8.27
C LYS A 48 -0.79 1.96 8.99
N ASN A 49 -1.71 2.85 8.66
CA ASN A 49 -2.99 2.94 9.36
C ASN A 49 -4.02 1.92 8.90
N ILE A 50 -3.74 1.19 7.83
CA ILE A 50 -4.72 0.25 7.29
C ILE A 50 -5.08 -0.87 8.27
N LYS A 51 -4.16 -1.20 9.17
CA LYS A 51 -4.40 -2.24 10.18
C LYS A 51 -5.39 -1.83 11.25
N LYS A 52 -5.76 -0.56 11.31
CA LYS A 52 -6.81 -0.09 12.22
C LYS A 52 -8.20 -0.50 11.73
N ILE A 53 -8.31 -0.84 10.44
CA ILE A 53 -9.59 -1.24 9.85
C ILE A 53 -9.91 -2.67 10.24
N HIS A 54 -11.14 -2.90 10.67
CA HIS A 54 -11.63 -4.22 11.02
C HIS A 54 -13.12 -4.29 10.69
N LYS A 55 -13.66 -5.49 10.73
CA LYS A 55 -15.10 -5.66 10.51
C LYS A 55 -15.85 -5.26 11.75
N CYS A 56 -16.91 -4.46 11.55
CA CYS A 56 -17.80 -4.11 12.63
C CYS A 56 -18.50 -5.38 13.13
N SER A 57 -18.50 -5.60 14.45
CA SER A 57 -19.10 -6.79 15.05
C SER A 57 -20.63 -6.81 14.92
N ILE A 58 -21.24 -5.65 14.65
CA ILE A 58 -22.69 -5.53 14.57
C ILE A 58 -23.19 -5.65 13.13
N CYS A 59 -22.59 -4.90 12.20
CA CYS A 59 -23.10 -4.84 10.82
C CYS A 59 -22.19 -5.49 9.79
N GLY A 60 -20.97 -5.87 10.18
CA GLY A 60 -20.02 -6.51 9.29
C GLY A 60 -19.29 -5.57 8.33
N HIS A 61 -19.55 -4.27 8.39
CA HIS A 61 -18.85 -3.30 7.57
C HIS A 61 -17.43 -3.06 8.08
N LEU A 62 -16.53 -2.64 7.17
CA LEU A 62 -15.20 -2.26 7.56
C LEU A 62 -15.23 -0.92 8.30
N THR A 63 -14.50 -0.82 9.39
CA THR A 63 -14.49 0.38 10.22
C THR A 63 -13.18 0.48 10.98
N GLU A 64 -12.84 1.70 11.39
CA GLU A 64 -11.72 1.95 12.31
C GLU A 64 -12.20 2.06 13.74
N ASN A 65 -13.51 2.14 13.93
CA ASN A 65 -14.15 2.29 15.24
C ASN A 65 -14.69 0.95 15.72
N GLU A 66 -14.94 0.83 17.02
CA GLU A 66 -15.53 -0.39 17.57
C GLU A 66 -16.90 -0.66 16.99
N ILE A 67 -17.67 0.41 16.77
CA ILE A 67 -19.02 0.35 16.22
C ILE A 67 -19.08 1.25 15.00
N CYS A 68 -19.55 0.73 13.88
CA CYS A 68 -19.69 1.53 12.67
C CYS A 68 -20.88 2.50 12.82
N ASN A 69 -20.75 3.66 12.23
CA ASN A 69 -21.81 4.66 12.25
C ASN A 69 -22.83 4.38 11.16
#